data_28c15e4913971a944c3c179672b6dfcd
#
_entry.id   28c15e4913971a944c3c179672b6dfcd
#
_cell.length_a   1.000
_cell.length_b   1.000
_cell.length_c   1.000
_cell.angle_alpha   90.00
_cell.angle_beta   90.00
_cell.angle_gamma   90.00
#
_symmetry.space_group_name_H-M   'P 1'
#
loop_
_entity.id
_entity.type
_entity.pdbx_description
1 polymer ?
#
loop_
_entity_poly.entity_id
_entity_poly.type
_entity_poly.pdbx_seq_one_letter_code
_entity_poly.pdbx_strand_id
1 'polypeptide(L)'
;YIRVILERHGLGHVPFRANVLGVVPAAEAGHVEFRPSFPNTDEVCDRCASCKRNHMLTTTADDDVIVYVGEGYSDRCPVQFADLVFAKDDLLRYCEENSVAYYPYASFADIRDRLEKISPRGANGAAAAFPRRRRAAIARKDVFLGG
;
A
#
# COMPACT_ATOMS: atom_id res chain seq x y z
N TYR A 1 13.13 -5.69 12.05
CA TYR A 1 12.53 -4.54 12.74
C TYR A 1 11.01 -4.66 12.73
N ILE A 2 10.34 -4.50 11.58
CA ILE A 2 8.86 -4.55 11.45
C ILE A 2 8.30 -5.86 12.01
N ARG A 3 8.86 -7.00 11.66
CA ARG A 3 8.43 -8.33 12.15
C ARG A 3 8.37 -8.40 13.67
N VAL A 4 9.43 -7.96 14.35
CA VAL A 4 9.51 -7.99 15.81
C VAL A 4 8.42 -7.12 16.45
N ILE A 5 8.13 -5.97 15.86
CA ILE A 5 7.06 -5.08 16.35
C ILE A 5 5.69 -5.75 16.16
N LEU A 6 5.41 -6.27 14.97
CA LEU A 6 4.13 -6.94 14.68
C LEU A 6 3.90 -8.13 15.60
N GLU A 7 4.90 -8.97 15.80
CA GLU A 7 4.81 -10.13 16.70
C GLU A 7 4.53 -9.72 18.16
N ARG A 8 5.21 -8.69 18.66
CA ARG A 8 4.95 -8.15 20.02
C ARG A 8 3.52 -7.66 20.25
N HIS A 9 2.86 -7.23 19.19
CA HIS A 9 1.48 -6.74 19.23
C HIS A 9 0.45 -7.78 18.77
N GLY A 10 0.82 -9.05 18.62
CA GLY A 10 -0.08 -10.11 18.14
C GLY A 10 -0.48 -9.96 16.66
N LEU A 11 0.24 -9.16 15.90
CA LEU A 11 0.00 -8.85 14.49
C LEU A 11 0.95 -9.59 13.54
N GLY A 12 1.61 -10.65 13.99
CA GLY A 12 2.56 -11.43 13.17
C GLY A 12 1.95 -12.05 11.91
N HIS A 13 0.62 -12.16 11.84
CA HIS A 13 -0.12 -12.61 10.67
C HIS A 13 -0.30 -11.54 9.57
N VAL A 14 -0.03 -10.27 9.88
CA VAL A 14 -0.17 -9.16 8.92
C VAL A 14 0.98 -9.20 7.92
N PRO A 15 0.72 -9.34 6.61
CA PRO A 15 1.76 -9.30 5.60
C PRO A 15 2.37 -7.89 5.50
N PHE A 16 3.67 -7.82 5.30
CA PHE A 16 4.35 -6.55 5.08
C PHE A 16 5.42 -6.67 4.00
N ARG A 17 5.77 -5.56 3.39
CA ARG A 17 6.89 -5.41 2.46
C ARG A 17 7.81 -4.31 2.97
N ALA A 18 9.11 -4.54 2.92
CA ALA A 18 10.12 -3.58 3.35
C ALA A 18 11.42 -3.79 2.58
N ASN A 19 12.24 -2.75 2.55
CA ASN A 19 13.62 -2.88 2.14
C ASN A 19 14.41 -3.68 3.18
N VAL A 20 15.48 -4.31 2.76
CA VAL A 20 16.31 -5.17 3.62
C VAL A 20 17.61 -4.44 3.94
N LEU A 21 17.99 -4.47 5.21
CA LEU A 21 19.30 -4.01 5.66
C LEU A 21 20.15 -5.24 6.01
N GLY A 22 21.10 -5.56 5.15
CA GLY A 22 22.11 -6.60 5.42
C GLY A 22 23.19 -6.06 6.34
N VAL A 23 23.75 -6.94 7.15
CA VAL A 23 24.93 -6.65 7.99
C VAL A 23 26.01 -7.62 7.55
N VAL A 24 27.14 -7.11 7.08
CA VAL A 24 28.26 -7.91 6.62
C VAL A 24 29.53 -7.53 7.39
N PRO A 25 30.50 -8.45 7.57
CA PRO A 25 31.79 -8.07 8.13
C PRO A 25 32.46 -7.01 7.25
N ALA A 26 32.98 -5.96 7.86
CA ALA A 26 33.79 -4.97 7.16
C ALA A 26 35.22 -5.51 6.95
N ALA A 27 35.98 -4.89 6.05
CA ALA A 27 37.38 -5.21 5.82
C ALA A 27 38.25 -4.97 7.09
N GLU A 28 37.84 -4.06 7.92
CA GLU A 28 38.50 -3.75 9.19
C GLU A 28 37.96 -4.64 10.31
N ALA A 29 38.83 -5.35 11.00
CA ALA A 29 38.47 -6.30 12.05
C ALA A 29 37.64 -5.65 13.17
N GLY A 30 36.53 -6.29 13.53
CA GLY A 30 35.63 -5.81 14.59
C GLY A 30 34.60 -4.77 14.15
N HIS A 31 34.60 -4.37 12.87
CA HIS A 31 33.59 -3.50 12.28
C HIS A 31 32.58 -4.26 11.43
N VAL A 32 31.39 -3.66 11.24
CA VAL A 32 30.35 -4.18 10.36
C VAL A 32 29.96 -3.12 9.34
N GLU A 33 29.64 -3.56 8.15
CA GLU A 33 29.12 -2.73 7.08
C GLU A 33 27.61 -3.00 6.91
N PHE A 34 26.83 -1.92 6.80
CA PHE A 34 25.42 -2.00 6.51
C PHE A 34 25.17 -1.91 5.00
N ARG A 35 24.58 -2.96 4.43
CA ARG A 35 24.23 -3.02 3.00
C ARG A 35 22.73 -3.01 2.81
N PRO A 36 22.15 -1.87 2.38
CA PRO A 36 20.74 -1.83 2.02
C PRO A 36 20.50 -2.57 0.70
N SER A 37 19.38 -3.28 0.62
CA SER A 37 18.87 -3.86 -0.61
C SER A 37 17.39 -3.54 -0.79
N PHE A 38 16.96 -3.42 -2.04
CA PHE A 38 15.66 -2.91 -2.45
C PHE A 38 14.93 -3.97 -3.31
N PRO A 39 14.49 -5.09 -2.71
CA PRO A 39 13.94 -6.23 -3.46
C PRO A 39 12.58 -5.95 -4.11
N ASN A 40 11.97 -4.81 -3.83
CA ASN A 40 10.62 -4.47 -4.24
C ASN A 40 10.59 -3.19 -5.10
N THR A 41 11.62 -2.94 -5.88
CA THR A 41 11.64 -1.85 -6.86
C THR A 41 10.82 -2.22 -8.09
N ASP A 42 10.47 -1.21 -8.88
CA ASP A 42 9.91 -1.38 -10.21
C ASP A 42 11.04 -1.28 -11.24
N GLU A 43 11.01 -2.08 -12.30
CA GLU A 43 12.09 -2.10 -13.29
C GLU A 43 12.16 -0.82 -14.15
N VAL A 44 11.02 -0.17 -14.33
CA VAL A 44 10.88 1.02 -15.17
C VAL A 44 10.80 2.30 -14.34
N CYS A 45 10.27 2.23 -13.12
CA CYS A 45 10.04 3.38 -12.26
C CYS A 45 11.09 3.44 -11.13
N ASP A 46 11.92 4.47 -11.14
CA ASP A 46 12.98 4.75 -10.15
C ASP A 46 12.54 5.63 -8.97
N ARG A 47 11.24 6.00 -8.89
CA ARG A 47 10.75 6.98 -7.92
C ARG A 47 10.68 6.46 -6.49
N CYS A 48 10.50 5.15 -6.30
CA CYS A 48 10.26 4.55 -4.99
C CYS A 48 11.20 3.37 -4.75
N ALA A 49 11.86 3.36 -3.59
CA ALA A 49 12.69 2.24 -3.16
C ALA A 49 11.89 0.93 -2.88
N SER A 50 10.56 1.03 -2.77
CA SER A 50 9.63 -0.10 -2.71
C SER A 50 8.35 0.31 -3.42
N CYS A 51 8.01 -0.37 -4.52
CA CYS A 51 6.88 0.01 -5.37
C CYS A 51 5.56 -0.47 -4.77
N LYS A 52 4.87 0.43 -4.06
CA LYS A 52 3.58 0.15 -3.43
C LYS A 52 2.48 -0.19 -4.46
N ARG A 53 2.54 0.42 -5.65
CA ARG A 53 1.63 0.07 -6.76
C ARG A 53 1.76 -1.39 -7.15
N ASN A 54 2.98 -1.87 -7.41
CA ASN A 54 3.20 -3.25 -7.81
C ASN A 54 2.77 -4.23 -6.72
N HIS A 55 3.08 -3.93 -5.44
CA HIS A 55 2.60 -4.76 -4.33
C HIS A 55 1.09 -4.88 -4.32
N MET A 56 0.39 -3.77 -4.43
CA MET A 56 -1.07 -3.73 -4.44
C MET A 56 -1.63 -4.52 -5.61
N LEU A 57 -1.13 -4.29 -6.84
CA LEU A 57 -1.64 -4.93 -8.04
C LEU A 57 -1.34 -6.43 -8.11
N THR A 58 -0.20 -6.87 -7.59
CA THR A 58 0.18 -8.30 -7.58
C THR A 58 -0.47 -9.11 -6.45
N THR A 59 -0.98 -8.46 -5.42
CA THR A 59 -1.60 -9.13 -4.27
C THR A 59 -3.13 -9.08 -4.28
N THR A 60 -3.73 -8.42 -5.26
CA THR A 60 -5.19 -8.29 -5.39
C THR A 60 -5.69 -8.91 -6.69
N ALA A 61 -6.92 -9.45 -6.68
CA ALA A 61 -7.62 -9.95 -7.85
C ALA A 61 -8.51 -8.88 -8.49
N ASP A 62 -9.06 -9.17 -9.69
CA ASP A 62 -9.89 -8.21 -10.44
C ASP A 62 -11.24 -7.91 -9.78
N ASP A 63 -11.71 -8.80 -8.91
CA ASP A 63 -12.95 -8.67 -8.15
C ASP A 63 -12.75 -8.14 -6.72
N ASP A 64 -11.51 -7.93 -6.29
CA ASP A 64 -11.22 -7.32 -5.00
C ASP A 64 -11.56 -5.82 -4.98
N VAL A 65 -11.99 -5.34 -3.81
CA VAL A 65 -12.11 -3.92 -3.52
C VAL A 65 -10.82 -3.45 -2.85
N ILE A 66 -10.13 -2.53 -3.50
CA ILE A 66 -8.86 -2.01 -3.01
C ILE A 66 -9.11 -0.78 -2.15
N VAL A 67 -8.85 -0.91 -0.85
CA VAL A 67 -8.83 0.20 0.10
C VAL A 67 -7.38 0.63 0.34
N TYR A 68 -7.05 1.87 0.01
CA TYR A 68 -5.73 2.42 0.20
C TYR A 68 -5.71 3.46 1.31
N VAL A 69 -4.75 3.35 2.21
CA VAL A 69 -4.52 4.30 3.31
C VAL A 69 -3.10 4.85 3.17
N GLY A 70 -2.96 6.16 3.09
CA GLY A 70 -1.65 6.80 2.93
C GLY A 70 -1.60 8.24 3.39
N GLU A 71 -0.37 8.80 3.46
CA GLU A 71 -0.15 10.15 3.96
C GLU A 71 0.91 10.94 3.19
N GLY A 72 1.76 10.26 2.40
CA GLY A 72 2.97 10.85 1.89
C GLY A 72 3.17 10.78 0.38
N TYR A 73 4.34 11.26 -0.04
CA TYR A 73 4.72 11.37 -1.45
C TYR A 73 4.68 10.03 -2.20
N SER A 74 5.17 8.95 -1.59
CA SER A 74 5.23 7.62 -2.22
C SER A 74 3.86 6.96 -2.42
N ASP A 75 2.80 7.55 -1.85
CA ASP A 75 1.42 7.06 -1.96
C ASP A 75 0.69 7.64 -3.19
N ARG A 76 1.25 8.65 -3.85
CA ARG A 76 0.64 9.34 -5.00
C ARG A 76 0.37 8.44 -6.20
N CYS A 77 1.24 7.47 -6.45
CA CYS A 77 1.07 6.54 -7.55
C CYS A 77 -0.01 5.48 -7.26
N PRO A 78 0.04 4.70 -6.16
CA PRO A 78 -0.91 3.62 -5.90
C PRO A 78 -2.35 4.11 -5.70
N VAL A 79 -2.60 5.30 -5.16
CA VAL A 79 -3.98 5.81 -4.96
C VAL A 79 -4.79 5.95 -6.25
N GLN A 80 -4.13 6.05 -7.39
CA GLN A 80 -4.81 6.13 -8.69
C GLN A 80 -5.47 4.80 -9.10
N PHE A 81 -5.09 3.70 -8.46
CA PHE A 81 -5.57 2.35 -8.74
C PHE A 81 -6.48 1.79 -7.64
N ALA A 82 -6.63 2.51 -6.53
CA ALA A 82 -7.50 2.10 -5.44
C ALA A 82 -8.97 2.47 -5.68
N ASP A 83 -9.88 1.70 -5.12
CA ASP A 83 -11.33 1.96 -5.17
C ASP A 83 -11.76 2.95 -4.09
N LEU A 84 -11.18 2.82 -2.91
CA LEU A 84 -11.36 3.73 -1.77
C LEU A 84 -10.01 4.25 -1.31
N VAL A 85 -9.90 5.56 -1.15
CA VAL A 85 -8.68 6.21 -0.68
C VAL A 85 -8.95 6.92 0.63
N PHE A 86 -8.13 6.63 1.63
CA PHE A 86 -8.03 7.42 2.85
C PHE A 86 -6.73 8.19 2.83
N ALA A 87 -6.81 9.51 2.90
CA ALA A 87 -5.66 10.40 2.75
C ALA A 87 -5.56 11.41 3.88
N LYS A 88 -4.33 11.71 4.30
CA LYS A 88 -3.99 12.85 5.15
C LYS A 88 -2.70 13.50 4.66
N ASP A 89 -2.35 14.64 5.23
CA ASP A 89 -1.11 15.38 4.99
C ASP A 89 -0.80 15.62 3.50
N ASP A 90 0.38 15.27 3.03
CA ASP A 90 0.82 15.49 1.65
C ASP A 90 0.00 14.72 0.61
N LEU A 91 -0.48 13.52 0.96
CA LEU A 91 -1.32 12.75 0.07
C LEU A 91 -2.69 13.40 -0.11
N LEU A 92 -3.26 13.97 0.95
CA LEU A 92 -4.53 14.69 0.88
C LEU A 92 -4.43 15.84 -0.12
N ARG A 93 -3.40 16.69 -0.01
CA ARG A 93 -3.18 17.81 -0.95
C ARG A 93 -3.04 17.29 -2.39
N TYR A 94 -2.28 16.21 -2.58
CA TYR A 94 -2.15 15.59 -3.90
C TYR A 94 -3.49 15.12 -4.47
N CYS A 95 -4.35 14.51 -3.65
CA CYS A 95 -5.67 14.04 -4.08
C CYS A 95 -6.56 15.22 -4.52
N GLU A 96 -6.53 16.34 -3.80
CA GLU A 96 -7.26 17.57 -4.17
C GLU A 96 -6.78 18.14 -5.51
N GLU A 97 -5.47 18.31 -5.67
CA GLU A 97 -4.85 18.85 -6.89
C GLU A 97 -5.10 17.97 -8.13
N ASN A 98 -5.21 16.66 -7.96
CA ASN A 98 -5.33 15.69 -9.05
C ASN A 98 -6.73 15.08 -9.20
N SER A 99 -7.73 15.62 -8.52
CA SER A 99 -9.12 15.14 -8.57
C SER A 99 -9.27 13.65 -8.25
N VAL A 100 -8.48 13.15 -7.31
CA VAL A 100 -8.60 11.79 -6.77
C VAL A 100 -9.59 11.82 -5.63
N ALA A 101 -10.69 11.07 -5.74
CA ALA A 101 -11.67 10.97 -4.67
C ALA A 101 -11.05 10.29 -3.42
N TYR A 102 -11.23 10.90 -2.24
CA TYR A 102 -10.66 10.42 -0.99
C TYR A 102 -11.56 10.70 0.20
N TYR A 103 -11.27 10.05 1.32
CA TYR A 103 -11.80 10.35 2.64
C TYR A 103 -10.66 10.86 3.53
N PRO A 104 -10.78 12.04 4.15
CA PRO A 104 -9.77 12.48 5.10
C PRO A 104 -9.84 11.64 6.39
N TYR A 105 -8.70 11.44 7.03
CA TYR A 105 -8.60 10.77 8.31
C TYR A 105 -7.50 11.38 9.18
N ALA A 106 -7.68 11.33 10.49
CA ALA A 106 -6.66 11.67 11.47
C ALA A 106 -6.12 10.43 12.18
N SER A 107 -6.97 9.42 12.37
CA SER A 107 -6.66 8.17 13.06
C SER A 107 -7.23 6.95 12.34
N PHE A 108 -6.75 5.77 12.69
CA PHE A 108 -7.34 4.52 12.18
C PHE A 108 -8.77 4.28 12.66
N ALA A 109 -9.19 4.93 13.76
CA ALA A 109 -10.58 4.88 14.20
C ALA A 109 -11.51 5.54 13.18
N ASP A 110 -11.10 6.68 12.60
CA ASP A 110 -11.89 7.36 11.56
C ASP A 110 -12.08 6.48 10.32
N ILE A 111 -11.03 5.74 9.95
CA ILE A 111 -11.06 4.79 8.83
C ILE A 111 -12.05 3.67 9.11
N ARG A 112 -11.95 3.04 10.29
CA ARG A 112 -12.87 1.98 10.72
C ARG A 112 -14.32 2.45 10.68
N ASP A 113 -14.61 3.57 11.32
CA ASP A 113 -15.96 4.12 11.44
C ASP A 113 -16.55 4.48 10.06
N ARG A 114 -15.68 4.90 9.15
CA ARG A 114 -16.09 5.17 7.76
C ARG A 114 -16.35 3.90 6.99
N LEU A 115 -15.48 2.89 7.10
CA LEU A 115 -15.66 1.60 6.43
C LEU A 115 -16.94 0.89 6.91
N GLU A 116 -17.26 0.96 8.19
CA GLU A 116 -18.51 0.42 8.74
C GLU A 116 -19.75 1.09 8.14
N LYS A 117 -19.69 2.39 7.86
CA LYS A 117 -20.78 3.14 7.22
C LYS A 117 -20.93 2.84 5.72
N ILE A 118 -19.80 2.64 5.03
CA ILE A 118 -19.77 2.38 3.57
C ILE A 118 -20.14 0.93 3.26
N SER A 119 -19.74 -0.01 4.13
CA SER A 119 -20.06 -1.43 4.05
C SER A 119 -21.00 -1.81 5.19
N PRO A 120 -22.26 -1.34 5.19
CA PRO A 120 -23.19 -1.84 6.17
C PRO A 120 -23.27 -3.35 5.96
N ARG A 121 -23.01 -4.13 7.00
CA ARG A 121 -23.35 -5.54 7.03
C ARG A 121 -24.86 -5.62 6.90
N GLY A 122 -25.33 -5.63 5.64
CA GLY A 122 -26.73 -5.81 5.35
C GLY A 122 -27.19 -7.13 5.94
N ALA A 123 -28.39 -7.18 6.49
CA ALA A 123 -29.00 -8.35 7.09
C ALA A 123 -29.01 -9.60 6.16
N ASN A 124 -28.62 -9.48 4.90
CA ASN A 124 -28.63 -10.52 3.87
C ASN A 124 -27.26 -10.82 3.26
N GLY A 125 -26.14 -10.36 3.84
CA GLY A 125 -24.80 -10.74 3.37
C GLY A 125 -24.40 -10.23 1.96
N ALA A 126 -25.20 -9.42 1.30
CA ALA A 126 -24.86 -8.82 0.03
C ALA A 126 -23.86 -7.70 0.25
N ALA A 127 -22.62 -7.87 -0.24
CA ALA A 127 -21.63 -6.82 -0.28
C ALA A 127 -22.19 -5.63 -1.07
N ALA A 128 -22.16 -4.42 -0.48
CA ALA A 128 -22.49 -3.21 -1.20
C ALA A 128 -21.63 -3.12 -2.46
N ALA A 129 -22.24 -2.85 -3.62
CA ALA A 129 -21.50 -2.69 -4.86
C ALA A 129 -20.68 -1.39 -4.78
N PHE A 130 -19.37 -1.52 -4.53
CA PHE A 130 -18.45 -0.39 -4.63
C PHE A 130 -18.20 -0.05 -6.12
N PRO A 131 -18.13 1.24 -6.47
CA PRO A 131 -17.73 1.63 -7.81
C PRO A 131 -16.27 1.20 -8.04
N ARG A 132 -16.09 0.15 -8.85
CA ARG A 132 -14.77 -0.41 -9.16
C ARG A 132 -14.03 0.47 -10.17
N ARG A 133 -12.79 0.79 -9.90
CA ARG A 133 -11.94 1.48 -10.87
C ARG A 133 -11.33 0.45 -11.82
N ARG A 134 -11.77 0.43 -13.08
CA ARG A 134 -11.22 -0.42 -14.15
C ARG A 134 -9.71 -0.29 -14.36
N ARG A 135 -9.10 0.80 -13.85
CA ARG A 135 -7.65 1.05 -13.97
C ARG A 135 -6.78 -0.03 -13.34
N ALA A 136 -7.21 -0.62 -12.23
CA ALA A 136 -6.44 -1.69 -11.58
C ALA A 136 -6.37 -2.95 -12.44
N ALA A 137 -7.47 -3.37 -13.05
CA ALA A 137 -7.52 -4.55 -13.93
C ALA A 137 -6.66 -4.38 -15.19
N ILE A 138 -6.65 -3.17 -15.78
CA ILE A 138 -5.79 -2.85 -16.94
C ILE A 138 -4.32 -2.85 -16.52
N ALA A 139 -3.98 -2.18 -15.42
CA ALA A 139 -2.60 -2.09 -14.93
C ALA A 139 -2.01 -3.44 -14.52
N ARG A 140 -2.83 -4.39 -14.02
CA ARG A 140 -2.36 -5.77 -13.74
C ARG A 140 -1.90 -6.50 -14.99
N LYS A 141 -2.57 -6.30 -16.10
CA LYS A 141 -2.14 -6.89 -17.39
C LYS A 141 -0.78 -6.38 -17.82
N ASP A 142 -0.51 -5.10 -17.60
CA ASP A 142 0.78 -4.49 -17.95
C ASP A 142 1.92 -5.00 -17.05
N VAL A 143 1.65 -5.23 -15.77
CA VAL A 143 2.64 -5.79 -14.82
C VAL A 143 2.98 -7.25 -15.16
N PHE A 144 2.02 -8.05 -15.64
CA PHE A 144 2.24 -9.44 -16.03
C PHE A 144 2.84 -9.63 -17.43
N LEU A 145 2.75 -8.63 -18.29
CA LEU A 145 3.33 -8.68 -19.64
C LEU A 145 4.80 -8.26 -19.69
N GLY A 146 5.33 -7.71 -18.61
CA GLY A 146 6.72 -7.28 -18.45
C GLY A 146 7.61 -8.27 -17.69
N GLY A 147 7.15 -9.51 -17.49
CA GLY A 147 7.91 -10.58 -16.83
C GLY A 147 8.47 -11.60 -17.80
#